data_f9d08a6591453ecbd7d2d7cd3fd9e2ff
#
_entry.id   f9d08a6591453ecbd7d2d7cd3fd9e2ff
#
_cell.length_a   1.000
_cell.length_b   1.000
_cell.length_c   1.000
_cell.angle_alpha   90.00
_cell.angle_beta   90.00
_cell.angle_gamma   90.00
#
_symmetry.space_group_name_H-M   'P 1'
#
loop_
_entity.id
_entity.type
_entity.pdbx_description
1 polymer ?
#
loop_
_entity_poly.entity_id
_entity_poly.type
_entity_poly.pdbx_seq_one_letter_code
_entity_poly.pdbx_strand_id
1 'polypeptide(L)'
;MPRLQRVPEPHVQYAYGVYLLGHKHPLIKALKNRHQPSIHGHRSWDSAFLMMDYLVHNPIVEAAPVMEWGCGWGAVATFCAKQFDATVTAVDMDAQVFPYLGVLAEINDVHIE
;
A
#
# COMPACT_ATOMS: atom_id res chain seq x y z
N MET A 1 17.92 7.85 -2.55
CA MET A 1 17.42 7.59 -2.91
C MET A 1 17.25 7.08 -3.87
N PRO A 2 17.03 6.77 -4.10
CA PRO A 2 16.92 6.09 -4.92
C PRO A 2 16.50 6.09 -6.05
N ARG A 3 16.64 5.88 -6.68
CA ARG A 3 16.66 5.78 -7.67
C ARG A 3 15.69 5.05 -8.29
N LEU A 4 14.80 4.96 -7.84
CA LEU A 4 13.82 4.27 -8.29
C LEU A 4 13.31 4.77 -9.44
N GLN A 5 13.37 5.97 -9.56
CA GLN A 5 12.85 6.57 -10.68
C GLN A 5 13.52 6.04 -11.88
N ARG A 6 14.51 5.28 -11.69
CA ARG A 6 15.13 4.80 -12.81
C ARG A 6 14.45 3.63 -13.34
N VAL A 7 13.42 3.14 -12.74
CA VAL A 7 12.71 1.97 -13.20
C VAL A 7 11.47 2.45 -13.89
N PRO A 8 11.52 2.72 -15.17
CA PRO A 8 10.39 3.31 -15.86
C PRO A 8 9.36 2.28 -16.23
N GLU A 9 8.73 1.68 -15.27
CA GLU A 9 7.69 0.72 -15.53
C GLU A 9 6.35 1.42 -15.55
N PRO A 10 5.56 1.24 -16.62
CA PRO A 10 4.27 1.91 -16.70
C PRO A 10 3.36 1.52 -15.55
N HIS A 11 2.61 2.49 -15.07
CA HIS A 11 1.61 2.28 -14.02
C HIS A 11 2.19 1.87 -12.67
N VAL A 12 3.48 2.08 -12.48
CA VAL A 12 4.13 1.92 -11.19
C VAL A 12 4.57 3.29 -10.73
N GLN A 13 4.25 3.61 -9.48
CA GLN A 13 4.68 4.85 -8.87
C GLN A 13 5.51 4.52 -7.65
N TYR A 14 6.58 5.27 -7.44
CA TYR A 14 7.38 5.11 -6.23
C TYR A 14 7.19 6.38 -5.42
N ALA A 15 6.68 6.24 -4.22
CA ALA A 15 6.44 7.38 -3.36
C ALA A 15 6.66 6.95 -1.91
N TYR A 16 7.29 7.83 -1.14
CA TYR A 16 7.53 7.59 0.28
C TYR A 16 8.24 6.28 0.56
N GLY A 17 9.07 5.84 -0.37
CA GLY A 17 9.86 4.63 -0.19
C GLY A 17 9.12 3.33 -0.52
N VAL A 18 7.93 3.40 -1.09
CA VAL A 18 7.18 2.21 -1.47
C VAL A 18 6.77 2.28 -2.93
N TYR A 19 6.64 1.10 -3.55
CA TYR A 19 6.11 0.98 -4.89
C TYR A 19 4.61 0.84 -4.83
N LEU A 20 3.91 1.58 -5.66
CA LEU A 20 2.46 1.54 -5.74
C LEU A 20 2.06 1.24 -7.17
N LEU A 21 1.01 0.46 -7.34
CA LEU A 21 0.53 0.07 -8.67
C LEU A 21 -0.73 0.84 -9.01
N GLY A 22 -0.78 1.32 -10.26
CA GLY A 22 -1.95 2.01 -10.75
C GLY A 22 -3.02 1.05 -11.22
N HIS A 23 -4.21 1.59 -11.48
CA HIS A 23 -5.37 0.79 -11.89
C HIS A 23 -5.14 0.03 -13.19
N LYS A 24 -4.25 0.51 -14.05
CA LYS A 24 -4.00 -0.12 -15.34
C LYS A 24 -2.85 -1.09 -15.35
N HIS A 25 -2.19 -1.27 -14.22
CA HIS A 25 -1.10 -2.23 -14.14
C HIS A 25 -1.64 -3.64 -14.39
N PRO A 26 -0.91 -4.49 -15.13
CA PRO A 26 -1.39 -5.83 -15.45
C PRO A 26 -1.78 -6.67 -14.23
N LEU A 27 -1.02 -6.56 -13.14
CA LEU A 27 -1.36 -7.30 -11.93
C LEU A 27 -2.69 -6.83 -11.35
N ILE A 28 -2.94 -5.53 -11.40
CA ILE A 28 -4.19 -4.97 -10.89
C ILE A 28 -5.35 -5.36 -11.79
N LYS A 29 -5.14 -5.33 -13.10
CA LYS A 29 -6.21 -5.76 -14.03
C LYS A 29 -6.57 -7.22 -13.81
N ALA A 30 -5.58 -8.06 -13.56
CA ALA A 30 -5.85 -9.47 -13.29
C ALA A 30 -6.67 -9.64 -12.01
N LEU A 31 -6.36 -8.86 -10.99
CA LEU A 31 -7.11 -8.92 -9.75
C LEU A 31 -8.53 -8.43 -9.92
N LYS A 32 -8.73 -7.41 -10.76
CA LYS A 32 -10.07 -6.87 -10.99
C LYS A 32 -11.01 -7.88 -11.62
N ASN A 33 -10.49 -8.86 -12.33
CA ASN A 33 -11.32 -9.90 -12.92
C ASN A 33 -11.88 -10.86 -11.89
N ARG A 34 -11.26 -10.95 -10.73
CA ARG A 34 -11.66 -11.89 -9.69
C ARG A 34 -12.19 -11.21 -8.44
N HIS A 35 -11.73 -10.02 -8.17
CA HIS A 35 -11.99 -9.33 -6.90
C HIS A 35 -12.44 -7.91 -7.20
N GLN A 36 -13.68 -7.61 -6.84
CA GLN A 36 -14.29 -6.32 -7.18
C GLN A 36 -14.60 -5.58 -5.88
N PRO A 37 -13.65 -4.81 -5.35
CA PRO A 37 -13.92 -4.04 -4.15
C PRO A 37 -15.04 -3.04 -4.40
N SER A 38 -15.65 -2.58 -3.32
CA SER A 38 -16.63 -1.53 -3.42
C SER A 38 -15.96 -0.29 -3.99
N ILE A 39 -16.78 0.70 -4.38
CA ILE A 39 -16.24 1.91 -4.94
C ILE A 39 -15.25 2.58 -3.96
N HIS A 40 -15.50 2.45 -2.67
CA HIS A 40 -14.59 3.01 -1.68
C HIS A 40 -13.26 2.25 -1.63
N GLY A 41 -13.27 0.98 -1.95
CA GLY A 41 -12.06 0.18 -2.01
C GLY A 41 -11.16 0.58 -3.17
N HIS A 42 -11.72 1.31 -4.16
CA HIS A 42 -10.92 1.81 -5.27
C HIS A 42 -10.50 3.26 -5.10
N ARG A 43 -10.82 3.87 -3.95
CA ARG A 43 -10.53 5.28 -3.77
C ARG A 43 -9.07 5.57 -3.94
N SER A 44 -8.83 6.75 -4.40
CA SER A 44 -7.51 7.17 -4.70
C SER A 44 -6.66 7.23 -3.45
N TRP A 45 -5.41 7.43 -3.69
CA TRP A 45 -4.42 7.41 -2.64
C TRP A 45 -4.17 8.77 -2.02
N ASP A 46 -5.03 9.77 -2.29
CA ASP A 46 -4.81 11.12 -1.78
C ASP A 46 -4.70 11.13 -0.26
N SER A 47 -5.63 10.46 0.42
CA SER A 47 -5.57 10.41 1.87
C SER A 47 -4.40 9.56 2.35
N ALA A 48 -4.04 8.52 1.59
CA ALA A 48 -2.89 7.70 1.93
C ALA A 48 -1.60 8.52 1.81
N PHE A 49 -1.48 9.32 0.75
CA PHE A 49 -0.31 10.18 0.59
C PHE A 49 -0.22 11.19 1.73
N LEU A 50 -1.35 11.76 2.12
CA LEU A 50 -1.38 12.71 3.22
C LEU A 50 -0.92 12.05 4.51
N MET A 51 -1.39 10.83 4.77
CA MET A 51 -1.00 10.10 5.97
C MET A 51 0.48 9.73 5.95
N MET A 52 0.98 9.28 4.80
CA MET A 52 2.40 8.92 4.68
C MET A 52 3.27 10.15 4.88
N ASP A 53 2.87 11.28 4.32
CA ASP A 53 3.61 12.52 4.50
C ASP A 53 3.63 12.94 5.98
N TYR A 54 2.50 12.80 6.65
CA TYR A 54 2.42 13.09 8.08
C TYR A 54 3.38 12.20 8.87
N LEU A 55 3.42 10.92 8.54
CA LEU A 55 4.25 9.96 9.27
C LEU A 55 5.74 10.13 8.99
N VAL A 56 6.10 10.69 7.83
CA VAL A 56 7.49 11.02 7.58
C VAL A 56 7.96 12.07 8.58
N HIS A 57 7.08 13.02 8.91
CA HIS A 57 7.41 14.10 9.83
C HIS A 57 7.12 13.75 11.28
N ASN A 58 6.32 12.71 11.52
CA ASN A 58 5.95 12.26 12.85
C ASN A 58 6.09 10.75 12.91
N PRO A 59 7.33 10.24 12.94
CA PRO A 59 7.57 8.81 12.76
C PRO A 59 6.99 7.96 13.89
N ILE A 60 6.58 6.76 13.51
CA ILE A 60 6.18 5.74 14.47
C ILE A 60 7.44 5.12 15.04
N VAL A 61 7.38 4.72 16.29
CA VAL A 61 8.50 4.02 16.93
C VAL A 61 8.80 2.76 16.15
N GLU A 62 10.08 2.51 15.88
CA GLU A 62 10.49 1.37 15.08
C GLU A 62 10.01 0.06 15.69
N ALA A 63 9.58 -0.84 14.84
CA ALA A 63 9.08 -2.17 15.20
C ALA A 63 7.79 -2.14 16.03
N ALA A 64 7.09 -1.01 16.06
CA ALA A 64 5.85 -0.91 16.81
C ALA A 64 4.74 -1.74 16.16
N PRO A 65 3.82 -2.27 16.95
CA PRO A 65 2.61 -2.87 16.38
C PRO A 65 1.69 -1.76 15.89
N VAL A 66 1.16 -1.92 14.69
CA VAL A 66 0.31 -0.92 14.06
C VAL A 66 -0.91 -1.63 13.48
N MET A 67 -2.07 -1.02 13.62
CA MET A 67 -3.28 -1.53 12.99
C MET A 67 -3.86 -0.42 12.13
N GLU A 68 -4.11 -0.73 10.88
CA GLU A 68 -4.75 0.21 9.98
C GLU A 68 -6.18 -0.23 9.69
N TRP A 69 -7.14 0.64 9.97
CA TRP A 69 -8.55 0.39 9.71
C TRP A 69 -8.91 1.04 8.38
N GLY A 70 -9.66 0.30 7.55
CA GLY A 70 -10.01 0.81 6.23
C GLY A 70 -8.80 0.86 5.34
N CYS A 71 -8.01 -0.21 5.32
CA CYS A 71 -6.72 -0.21 4.67
C CYS A 71 -6.77 -0.10 3.15
N GLY A 72 -7.89 -0.47 2.54
CA GLY A 72 -7.97 -0.50 1.08
C GLY A 72 -6.87 -1.37 0.50
N TRP A 73 -6.17 -0.87 -0.51
CA TRP A 73 -5.09 -1.62 -1.14
C TRP A 73 -3.82 -1.65 -0.30
N GLY A 74 -3.80 -0.95 0.84
CA GLY A 74 -2.73 -1.10 1.80
C GLY A 74 -1.51 -0.23 1.60
N ALA A 75 -1.65 0.93 0.97
CA ALA A 75 -0.51 1.81 0.76
C ALA A 75 0.12 2.24 2.08
N VAL A 76 -0.68 2.68 3.04
CA VAL A 76 -0.16 3.15 4.33
C VAL A 76 0.39 1.98 5.15
N ALA A 77 -0.33 0.84 5.15
CA ALA A 77 0.14 -0.34 5.86
C ALA A 77 1.51 -0.78 5.35
N THR A 78 1.65 -0.83 4.01
CA THR A 78 2.90 -1.20 3.38
C THR A 78 4.01 -0.21 3.74
N PHE A 79 3.67 1.08 3.73
CA PHE A 79 4.61 2.13 4.09
C PHE A 79 5.10 1.94 5.53
N CYS A 80 4.20 1.69 6.47
CA CYS A 80 4.59 1.51 7.87
C CYS A 80 5.49 0.29 8.04
N ALA A 81 5.15 -0.81 7.38
CA ALA A 81 5.97 -2.02 7.46
C ALA A 81 7.36 -1.77 6.88
N LYS A 82 7.43 -1.02 5.79
CA LYS A 82 8.69 -0.79 5.08
C LYS A 82 9.57 0.22 5.80
N GLN A 83 9.00 1.33 6.22
CA GLN A 83 9.79 2.45 6.74
C GLN A 83 10.06 2.36 8.23
N PHE A 84 9.17 1.73 8.99
CA PHE A 84 9.32 1.67 10.44
C PHE A 84 9.52 0.25 10.95
N ASP A 85 9.62 -0.70 10.04
CA ASP A 85 9.71 -2.12 10.41
C ASP A 85 8.56 -2.51 11.34
N ALA A 86 7.42 -1.89 11.16
CA ALA A 86 6.26 -2.11 12.02
C ALA A 86 5.65 -3.49 11.76
N THR A 87 5.05 -4.06 12.80
CA THR A 87 4.23 -5.25 12.65
C THR A 87 2.82 -4.74 12.39
N VAL A 88 2.38 -4.84 11.15
CA VAL A 88 1.13 -4.21 10.73
C VAL A 88 0.02 -5.23 10.55
N THR A 89 -1.13 -4.91 11.13
CA THR A 89 -2.37 -5.64 10.88
C THR A 89 -3.30 -4.72 10.09
N ALA A 90 -3.73 -5.17 8.93
CA ALA A 90 -4.61 -4.38 8.08
C ALA A 90 -6.04 -4.89 8.20
N VAL A 91 -6.97 -3.96 8.34
CA VAL A 91 -8.37 -4.28 8.54
C VAL A 91 -9.21 -3.51 7.52
N ASP A 92 -10.16 -4.17 6.91
CA ASP A 92 -11.09 -3.52 6.00
C ASP A 92 -12.40 -4.30 6.01
N MET A 93 -13.51 -3.60 5.87
CA MET A 93 -14.80 -4.23 5.83
C MET A 93 -15.04 -4.98 4.52
N ASP A 94 -14.30 -4.62 3.48
CA ASP A 94 -14.44 -5.21 2.16
C ASP A 94 -13.29 -6.19 1.93
N ALA A 95 -13.56 -7.47 2.09
CA ALA A 95 -12.53 -8.50 1.94
C ALA A 95 -11.92 -8.53 0.55
N GLN A 96 -12.59 -7.95 -0.45
CA GLN A 96 -12.08 -7.94 -1.82
C GLN A 96 -10.82 -7.07 -1.97
N VAL A 97 -10.50 -6.24 -0.98
CA VAL A 97 -9.27 -5.43 -1.06
C VAL A 97 -8.03 -6.24 -0.71
N PHE A 98 -8.16 -7.32 0.06
CA PHE A 98 -6.98 -8.04 0.57
C PHE A 98 -6.09 -8.65 -0.52
N PRO A 99 -6.62 -9.17 -1.64
CA PRO A 99 -5.73 -9.62 -2.71
C PRO A 99 -4.84 -8.49 -3.26
N TYR A 100 -5.37 -7.27 -3.31
CA TYR A 100 -4.59 -6.11 -3.77
C TYR A 100 -3.51 -5.77 -2.74
N LEU A 101 -3.87 -5.82 -1.46
CA LEU A 101 -2.92 -5.60 -0.38
C LEU A 101 -1.80 -6.63 -0.44
N GLY A 102 -2.14 -7.89 -0.69
CA GLY A 102 -1.16 -8.95 -0.79
C GLY A 102 -0.14 -8.72 -1.88
N VAL A 103 -0.60 -8.26 -3.05
CA VAL A 103 0.31 -7.95 -4.15
C VAL A 103 1.20 -6.77 -3.79
N LEU A 104 0.63 -5.75 -3.17
CA LEU A 104 1.40 -4.57 -2.81
C LEU A 104 2.48 -4.92 -1.78
N ALA A 105 2.13 -5.71 -0.78
CA ALA A 105 3.09 -6.15 0.22
C ALA A 105 4.21 -6.96 -0.42
N GLU A 106 3.86 -7.84 -1.34
CA GLU A 106 4.84 -8.71 -1.98
C GLU A 106 5.84 -7.91 -2.82
N ILE A 107 5.37 -6.96 -3.63
CA ILE A 107 6.30 -6.20 -4.46
C ILE A 107 7.19 -5.27 -3.64
N ASN A 108 6.79 -4.95 -2.43
CA ASN A 108 7.59 -4.14 -1.52
C ASN A 108 8.37 -4.98 -0.51
N ASP A 109 8.24 -6.29 -0.60
CA ASP A 109 8.98 -7.23 0.24
C ASP A 109 8.72 -6.99 1.73
N VAL A 110 7.46 -6.83 2.09
CA VAL A 110 7.05 -6.70 3.49
C VAL A 110 5.93 -7.68 3.79
N HIS A 111 5.75 -7.95 5.08
CA HIS A 111 4.68 -8.83 5.55
C HIS A 111 3.62 -8.01 6.27
N ILE A 112 2.35 -8.23 5.94
CA ILE A 112 1.23 -7.56 6.58
C ILE A 112 0.18 -8.63 6.93
N GLU A 113 -0.32 -8.56 8.14
CA GLU A 113 -1.35 -9.49 8.59
C GLU A 113 -2.75 -9.00 8.35
#